data_9bb1c9d22f7ff23c5fcbcfb4ac113135
#
_entry.id   9bb1c9d22f7ff23c5fcbcfb4ac113135
#
_cell.length_a   1.000
_cell.length_b   1.000
_cell.length_c   1.000
_cell.angle_alpha   90.00
_cell.angle_beta   90.00
_cell.angle_gamma   90.00
#
_symmetry.space_group_name_H-M   'P 1'
#
loop_
_entity.id
_entity.type
_entity.pdbx_description
1 polymer ?
#
loop_
_entity_poly.entity_id
_entity_poly.type
_entity_poly.pdbx_seq_one_letter_code
_entity_poly.pdbx_strand_id
1 'polypeptide(L)'
;MSYAVGDVIAPFTINAVSEDAMKDWAVFLADPNPIHLDVEVVKAKGLGDRVINQGPINVAYMMNMLMAAFPDGTIEAMDSRFLDNVYGGDKAVASGKITAVDGNRVECEFSLDIEGRGTVNAGTATIRLNA
;
A
#
# COMPACT_ATOMS: atom_id res chain seq x y z
N MET A 1 2.77 22.31 -11.50
CA MET A 1 1.78 22.03 -10.45
C MET A 1 2.28 22.55 -9.12
N SER A 2 1.40 23.10 -8.32
CA SER A 2 1.75 23.55 -6.98
C SER A 2 1.16 22.59 -5.95
N TYR A 3 1.91 22.39 -4.87
CA TYR A 3 1.53 21.52 -3.76
C TYR A 3 1.55 22.33 -2.48
N ALA A 4 0.61 22.08 -1.59
CA ALA A 4 0.48 22.81 -0.34
C ALA A 4 0.24 21.85 0.83
N VAL A 5 0.70 22.24 2.01
CA VAL A 5 0.43 21.52 3.25
C VAL A 5 -1.09 21.38 3.44
N GLY A 6 -1.54 20.18 3.74
CA GLY A 6 -2.95 19.86 3.90
C GLY A 6 -3.64 19.36 2.63
N ASP A 7 -2.98 19.44 1.48
CA ASP A 7 -3.54 18.89 0.24
C ASP A 7 -3.80 17.40 0.40
N VAL A 8 -5.00 16.97 0.05
CA VAL A 8 -5.40 15.55 0.05
C VAL A 8 -4.90 14.89 -1.23
N ILE A 9 -4.26 13.77 -1.08
CA ILE A 9 -3.80 12.95 -2.20
C ILE A 9 -4.97 12.12 -2.72
N ALA A 10 -5.16 12.13 -4.05
CA ALA A 10 -6.21 11.32 -4.65
C ALA A 10 -6.02 9.84 -4.30
N PRO A 11 -7.04 9.15 -3.77
CA PRO A 11 -6.90 7.78 -3.30
C PRO A 11 -6.67 6.81 -4.46
N PHE A 12 -6.01 5.70 -4.14
CA PHE A 12 -5.84 4.56 -5.04
C PHE A 12 -6.61 3.37 -4.45
N THR A 13 -7.55 2.83 -5.22
CA THR A 13 -8.46 1.79 -4.73
C THR A 13 -8.25 0.48 -5.47
N ILE A 14 -8.10 -0.60 -4.71
CA ILE A 14 -8.19 -1.98 -5.19
C ILE A 14 -9.54 -2.52 -4.75
N ASN A 15 -10.46 -2.70 -5.69
CA ASN A 15 -11.85 -3.09 -5.38
C ASN A 15 -11.95 -4.49 -4.77
N ALA A 16 -11.09 -5.40 -5.22
CA ALA A 16 -10.99 -6.75 -4.66
C ALA A 16 -9.56 -7.26 -4.86
N VAL A 17 -8.87 -7.53 -3.76
CA VAL A 17 -7.50 -8.06 -3.80
C VAL A 17 -7.52 -9.42 -4.48
N SER A 18 -6.72 -9.59 -5.53
CA SER A 18 -6.70 -10.77 -6.39
C SER A 18 -5.91 -11.92 -5.78
N GLU A 19 -6.57 -13.04 -5.52
CA GLU A 19 -5.91 -14.27 -5.08
C GLU A 19 -5.06 -14.88 -6.20
N ASP A 20 -5.49 -14.77 -7.45
CA ASP A 20 -4.70 -15.24 -8.59
C ASP A 20 -3.42 -14.43 -8.76
N ALA A 21 -3.47 -13.12 -8.55
CA ALA A 21 -2.27 -12.28 -8.60
C ALA A 21 -1.25 -12.67 -7.52
N MET A 22 -1.69 -13.16 -6.36
CA MET A 22 -0.77 -13.61 -5.31
C MET A 22 0.11 -14.78 -5.77
N LYS A 23 -0.40 -15.64 -6.64
CA LYS A 23 0.37 -16.74 -7.23
C LYS A 23 1.50 -16.21 -8.11
N ASP A 24 1.21 -15.20 -8.92
CA ASP A 24 2.22 -14.55 -9.77
C ASP A 24 3.24 -13.79 -8.91
N TRP A 25 2.79 -13.09 -7.87
CA TRP A 25 3.68 -12.38 -6.94
C TRP A 25 4.59 -13.33 -6.18
N ALA A 26 4.12 -14.51 -5.80
CA ALA A 26 4.94 -15.52 -5.13
C ALA A 26 6.15 -15.90 -5.99
N VAL A 27 5.97 -16.02 -7.29
CA VAL A 27 7.05 -16.31 -8.24
C VAL A 27 7.96 -15.09 -8.41
N PHE A 28 7.39 -13.93 -8.68
CA PHE A 28 8.12 -12.69 -8.94
C PHE A 28 8.98 -12.26 -7.73
N LEU A 29 8.41 -12.36 -6.51
CA LEU A 29 9.09 -11.98 -5.27
C LEU A 29 9.97 -13.09 -4.70
N ALA A 30 9.96 -14.27 -5.32
CA ALA A 30 10.59 -15.48 -4.76
C ALA A 30 10.14 -15.73 -3.31
N ASP A 31 8.86 -15.55 -3.05
CA ASP A 31 8.23 -15.70 -1.73
C ASP A 31 7.29 -16.90 -1.74
N PRO A 32 7.78 -18.08 -1.32
CA PRO A 32 6.98 -19.32 -1.35
C PRO A 32 6.10 -19.49 -0.11
N ASN A 33 5.98 -18.50 0.75
CA ASN A 33 5.23 -18.64 2.00
C ASN A 33 3.78 -19.05 1.70
N PRO A 34 3.33 -20.21 2.20
CA PRO A 34 2.03 -20.77 1.86
C PRO A 34 0.84 -19.95 2.38
N ILE A 35 1.03 -19.01 3.29
CA ILE A 35 -0.08 -18.13 3.74
C ILE A 35 -0.63 -17.27 2.61
N HIS A 36 0.14 -17.05 1.55
CA HIS A 36 -0.29 -16.31 0.35
C HIS A 36 -0.98 -17.20 -0.68
N LEU A 37 -0.90 -18.52 -0.53
CA LEU A 37 -1.25 -19.46 -1.60
C LEU A 37 -2.26 -20.53 -1.17
N ASP A 38 -2.32 -20.87 0.11
CA ASP A 38 -3.09 -22.01 0.63
C ASP A 38 -3.94 -21.61 1.83
N VAL A 39 -5.24 -21.53 1.62
CA VAL A 39 -6.20 -21.13 2.67
C VAL A 39 -6.20 -22.12 3.84
N GLU A 40 -5.92 -23.38 3.62
CA GLU A 40 -5.89 -24.37 4.71
C GLU A 40 -4.71 -24.11 5.65
N VAL A 41 -3.58 -23.65 5.12
CA VAL A 41 -2.43 -23.23 5.95
C VAL A 41 -2.80 -21.99 6.76
N VAL A 42 -3.49 -21.02 6.17
CA VAL A 42 -3.96 -19.81 6.87
C VAL A 42 -4.85 -20.19 8.05
N LYS A 43 -5.81 -21.08 7.82
CA LYS A 43 -6.73 -21.60 8.87
C LYS A 43 -5.97 -22.34 9.96
N ALA A 44 -5.05 -23.23 9.57
CA ALA A 44 -4.27 -24.03 10.52
C ALA A 44 -3.40 -23.15 11.43
N LYS A 45 -2.94 -22.02 10.95
CA LYS A 45 -2.14 -21.04 11.73
C LYS A 45 -2.99 -20.07 12.54
N GLY A 46 -4.33 -20.15 12.44
CA GLY A 46 -5.22 -19.24 13.13
C GLY A 46 -5.18 -17.82 12.61
N LEU A 47 -4.80 -17.61 11.33
CA LEU A 47 -4.61 -16.31 10.73
C LEU A 47 -5.85 -15.82 9.96
N GLY A 48 -6.92 -16.60 9.90
CA GLY A 48 -8.15 -16.26 9.20
C GLY A 48 -8.63 -17.38 8.29
N ASP A 49 -9.47 -17.04 7.32
CA ASP A 49 -10.13 -17.99 6.41
C ASP A 49 -9.92 -17.65 4.92
N ARG A 50 -9.01 -16.75 4.62
CA ARG A 50 -8.64 -16.35 3.25
C ARG A 50 -7.14 -16.21 3.16
N VAL A 51 -6.58 -16.39 1.95
CA VAL A 51 -5.15 -16.17 1.72
C VAL A 51 -4.77 -14.71 1.96
N ILE A 52 -3.54 -14.51 2.41
CA ILE A 52 -3.01 -13.22 2.85
C ILE A 52 -2.19 -12.63 1.72
N ASN A 53 -2.42 -11.35 1.39
CA ASN A 53 -1.66 -10.62 0.39
C ASN A 53 -0.21 -10.43 0.85
N GLN A 54 0.72 -10.47 -0.09
CA GLN A 54 2.13 -10.21 0.22
C GLN A 54 2.32 -8.78 0.71
N GLY A 55 3.11 -8.60 1.77
CA GLY A 55 3.40 -7.28 2.34
C GLY A 55 3.96 -6.27 1.33
N PRO A 56 4.94 -6.64 0.48
CA PRO A 56 5.44 -5.73 -0.56
C PRO A 56 4.37 -5.26 -1.54
N ILE A 57 3.32 -6.06 -1.79
CA ILE A 57 2.23 -5.66 -2.68
C ILE A 57 1.34 -4.61 -1.99
N ASN A 58 1.11 -4.72 -0.69
CA ASN A 58 0.41 -3.68 0.06
C ASN A 58 1.15 -2.34 -0.04
N VAL A 59 2.48 -2.36 0.07
CA VAL A 59 3.33 -1.18 -0.11
C VAL A 59 3.19 -0.63 -1.53
N ALA A 60 3.15 -1.50 -2.54
CA ALA A 60 2.99 -1.10 -3.94
C ALA A 60 1.69 -0.34 -4.19
N TYR A 61 0.59 -0.68 -3.52
CA TYR A 61 -0.66 0.08 -3.63
C TYR A 61 -0.48 1.54 -3.19
N MET A 62 0.22 1.76 -2.09
CA MET A 62 0.52 3.10 -1.59
C MET A 62 1.50 3.84 -2.51
N MET A 63 2.49 3.14 -3.05
CA MET A 63 3.42 3.71 -4.04
C MET A 63 2.68 4.15 -5.31
N ASN A 64 1.75 3.37 -5.80
CA ASN A 64 0.94 3.72 -6.98
C ASN A 64 0.16 5.01 -6.75
N MET A 65 -0.41 5.18 -5.57
CA MET A 65 -1.08 6.42 -5.17
C MET A 65 -0.12 7.62 -5.24
N LEU A 66 1.06 7.46 -4.64
CA LEU A 66 2.06 8.53 -4.61
C LEU A 66 2.58 8.87 -6.01
N MET A 67 2.87 7.87 -6.82
CA MET A 67 3.37 8.06 -8.18
C MET A 67 2.32 8.77 -9.06
N ALA A 68 1.06 8.45 -8.89
CA ALA A 68 -0.02 9.12 -9.62
C ALA A 68 -0.20 10.58 -9.18
N ALA A 69 -0.03 10.85 -7.87
CA ALA A 69 -0.16 12.19 -7.31
C ALA A 69 1.02 13.11 -7.68
N PHE A 70 2.19 12.54 -7.88
CA PHE A 70 3.43 13.28 -8.14
C PHE A 70 4.10 12.77 -9.42
N PRO A 71 3.47 13.00 -10.59
CA PRO A 71 4.00 12.47 -11.86
C PRO A 71 5.37 13.05 -12.22
N ASP A 72 5.68 14.27 -11.73
CA ASP A 72 6.97 14.93 -11.94
C ASP A 72 7.94 14.72 -10.78
N GLY A 73 7.66 13.76 -9.92
CA GLY A 73 8.43 13.51 -8.71
C GLY A 73 9.03 12.12 -8.64
N THR A 74 9.92 11.97 -7.68
CA THR A 74 10.53 10.69 -7.32
C THR A 74 10.28 10.42 -5.85
N ILE A 75 9.85 9.21 -5.51
CA ILE A 75 9.79 8.77 -4.12
C ILE A 75 11.23 8.60 -3.64
N GLU A 76 11.68 9.53 -2.81
CA GLU A 76 13.06 9.54 -2.31
C GLU A 76 13.22 8.67 -1.07
N ALA A 77 12.19 8.65 -0.23
CA ALA A 77 12.14 7.83 0.98
C ALA A 77 10.71 7.44 1.29
N MET A 78 10.53 6.26 1.85
CA MET A 78 9.23 5.76 2.24
C MET A 78 9.38 4.84 3.46
N ASP A 79 8.55 5.07 4.47
CA ASP A 79 8.49 4.26 5.67
C ASP A 79 7.05 3.77 5.83
N SER A 80 6.86 2.49 6.05
CA SER A 80 5.53 1.90 6.21
C SER A 80 5.52 0.87 7.32
N ARG A 81 4.50 0.95 8.17
CA ARG A 81 4.24 -0.03 9.22
C ARG A 81 3.13 -0.97 8.80
N PHE A 82 3.36 -2.26 9.02
CA PHE A 82 2.36 -3.30 8.82
C PHE A 82 1.59 -3.50 10.13
N LEU A 83 0.31 -3.14 10.15
CA LEU A 83 -0.52 -3.17 11.35
C LEU A 83 -1.46 -4.38 11.35
N ASP A 84 -1.88 -4.85 10.19
CA ASP A 84 -2.77 -5.99 10.03
C ASP A 84 -2.62 -6.58 8.62
N ASN A 85 -3.24 -7.73 8.39
CA ASN A 85 -3.18 -8.44 7.13
C ASN A 85 -4.20 -7.89 6.12
N VAL A 86 -3.88 -8.01 4.84
CA VAL A 86 -4.80 -7.83 3.73
C VAL A 86 -5.12 -9.21 3.16
N TYR A 87 -6.40 -9.52 3.03
CA TYR A 87 -6.88 -10.82 2.57
C TYR A 87 -7.38 -10.77 1.13
N GLY A 88 -7.37 -11.91 0.47
CA GLY A 88 -8.01 -12.05 -0.83
C GLY A 88 -9.45 -11.59 -0.80
N GLY A 89 -9.86 -10.81 -1.80
CA GLY A 89 -11.20 -10.25 -1.90
C GLY A 89 -11.42 -8.95 -1.13
N ASP A 90 -10.49 -8.51 -0.28
CA ASP A 90 -10.62 -7.25 0.45
C ASP A 90 -10.66 -6.06 -0.52
N LYS A 91 -11.44 -5.05 -0.15
CA LYS A 91 -11.36 -3.74 -0.81
C LYS A 91 -10.36 -2.88 -0.04
N ALA A 92 -9.28 -2.51 -0.70
CA ALA A 92 -8.19 -1.75 -0.11
C ALA A 92 -8.12 -0.35 -0.72
N VAL A 93 -8.02 0.68 0.13
CA VAL A 93 -7.94 2.07 -0.29
C VAL A 93 -6.68 2.70 0.30
N ALA A 94 -5.77 3.10 -0.57
CA ALA A 94 -4.63 3.92 -0.17
C ALA A 94 -5.06 5.39 -0.21
N SER A 95 -4.77 6.12 0.85
CA SER A 95 -5.07 7.56 0.98
C SER A 95 -3.93 8.28 1.68
N GLY A 96 -3.88 9.60 1.56
CA GLY A 96 -2.84 10.37 2.19
C GLY A 96 -3.03 11.87 2.04
N LYS A 97 -2.11 12.60 2.66
CA LYS A 97 -2.08 14.06 2.57
C LYS A 97 -0.66 14.58 2.66
N ILE A 98 -0.46 15.80 2.18
CA ILE A 98 0.80 16.52 2.27
C ILE A 98 0.94 17.13 3.67
N THR A 99 2.05 16.86 4.34
CA THR A 99 2.33 17.34 5.69
C THR A 99 3.36 18.47 5.73
N ALA A 100 4.24 18.55 4.73
CA ALA A 100 5.22 19.63 4.63
C ALA A 100 5.66 19.83 3.18
N VAL A 101 6.00 21.07 2.84
CA VAL A 101 6.59 21.42 1.54
C VAL A 101 7.78 22.32 1.81
N ASP A 102 8.94 21.91 1.31
CA ASP A 102 10.20 22.65 1.46
C ASP A 102 10.97 22.60 0.13
N GLY A 103 10.86 23.70 -0.63
CA GLY A 103 11.47 23.77 -1.95
C GLY A 103 10.91 22.68 -2.88
N ASN A 104 11.80 21.82 -3.37
CA ASN A 104 11.42 20.72 -4.24
C ASN A 104 11.11 19.41 -3.49
N ARG A 105 11.05 19.45 -2.15
CA ARG A 105 10.68 18.29 -1.33
C ARG A 105 9.29 18.43 -0.77
N VAL A 106 8.53 17.35 -0.88
CA VAL A 106 7.17 17.24 -0.34
C VAL A 106 7.14 16.05 0.60
N GLU A 107 6.71 16.30 1.84
CA GLU A 107 6.50 15.24 2.82
C GLU A 107 5.02 14.86 2.83
N CYS A 108 4.75 13.57 2.89
CA CYS A 108 3.39 13.02 2.92
C CYS A 108 3.23 12.05 4.07
N GLU A 109 2.02 11.95 4.60
CA GLU A 109 1.59 10.80 5.37
C GLU A 109 0.53 10.03 4.59
N PHE A 110 0.48 8.72 4.78
CA PHE A 110 -0.45 7.86 4.07
C PHE A 110 -0.90 6.68 4.92
N SER A 111 -1.99 6.06 4.48
CA SER A 111 -2.48 4.80 5.05
C SER A 111 -3.07 3.92 3.97
N LEU A 112 -3.14 2.63 4.26
CA LEU A 112 -3.91 1.65 3.51
C LEU A 112 -5.01 1.15 4.43
N ASP A 113 -6.26 1.31 4.03
CA ASP A 113 -7.42 0.94 4.81
C ASP A 113 -8.23 -0.13 4.10
N ILE A 114 -8.74 -1.08 4.87
CA ILE A 114 -9.63 -2.13 4.35
C ILE A 114 -11.05 -1.78 4.73
N GLU A 115 -11.94 -1.73 3.74
CA GLU A 115 -13.36 -1.50 3.97
C GLU A 115 -13.91 -2.52 4.95
N GLY A 116 -14.54 -2.05 6.01
CA GLY A 116 -15.11 -2.87 7.07
C GLY A 116 -14.16 -3.26 8.20
N ARG A 117 -12.84 -2.99 8.07
CA ARG A 117 -11.88 -3.35 9.12
C ARG A 117 -10.99 -2.20 9.61
N GLY A 118 -10.64 -1.25 8.75
CA GLY A 118 -9.81 -0.10 9.12
C GLY A 118 -8.39 -0.19 8.58
N THR A 119 -7.48 0.54 9.23
CA THR A 119 -6.10 0.73 8.77
C THR A 119 -5.26 -0.53 8.95
N VAL A 120 -4.63 -0.97 7.87
CA VAL A 120 -3.74 -2.14 7.84
C VAL A 120 -2.28 -1.77 7.64
N ASN A 121 -2.01 -0.62 7.01
CA ASN A 121 -0.68 -0.04 6.88
C ASN A 121 -0.76 1.46 7.08
N ALA A 122 0.30 2.05 7.60
CA ALA A 122 0.44 3.50 7.73
C ALA A 122 1.91 3.91 7.64
N GLY A 123 2.17 5.11 7.14
CA GLY A 123 3.53 5.56 7.03
C GLY A 123 3.69 6.98 6.49
N THR A 124 4.91 7.27 6.11
CA THR A 124 5.32 8.56 5.58
C THR A 124 6.19 8.39 4.35
N ALA A 125 6.23 9.41 3.52
CA ALA A 125 7.08 9.43 2.33
C ALA A 125 7.64 10.83 2.09
N THR A 126 8.82 10.87 1.50
CA THR A 126 9.44 12.08 0.97
C THR A 126 9.46 11.99 -0.55
N ILE A 127 8.88 12.98 -1.20
CA ILE A 127 8.87 13.11 -2.66
C ILE A 127 9.80 14.24 -3.04
N ARG A 128 10.72 13.97 -3.95
CA ARG A 128 11.56 15.00 -4.57
C ARG A 128 10.98 15.34 -5.93
N LEU A 129 10.60 16.60 -6.10
CA LEU A 129 10.08 17.10 -7.37
C LEU A 129 11.24 17.34 -8.35
N ASN A 130 11.03 16.98 -9.60
CA ASN A 130 12.02 17.18 -10.66
C ASN A 130 11.90 18.60 -11.18
N ALA A 131 12.75 19.47 -10.78
CA ALA A 131 12.84 20.87 -11.21
C ALA A 131 12.45 21.83 -10.14
#